data_fa63524ffa8c88b610c3edc75eb1cf84
#
_entry.id   fa63524ffa8c88b610c3edc75eb1cf84
#
_cell.length_a   1.000
_cell.length_b   1.000
_cell.length_c   1.000
_cell.angle_alpha   90.00
_cell.angle_beta   90.00
_cell.angle_gamma   90.00
#
_symmetry.space_group_name_H-M   'P 1'
#
loop_
_entity.id
_entity.type
_entity.pdbx_description
1 polymer ?
#
loop_
_entity_poly.entity_id
_entity_poly.type
_entity_poly.pdbx_seq_one_letter_code
_entity_poly.pdbx_strand_id
1 'polypeptide(L)'
;MLELAEAKLNVVTAISNNDDEEAVAHLLHSQGCNIIFRALNLQLLTEFLSRYDLEIIVIYSKEFLTTSHIEELLINSSSTKFIELSPGVNKQFLLGQLAQVSRPPLIHQLARVNNLTAMFGSLASPGISTIANHLAVATSARIIAPTHHNLRPLTTAQVDVIGAVQLDKTLSDIGSDPVVIDAGACINLTKILSDRRASALWLSQSLICAKSIIYVVKANDNGMIYLSEFVSDFKKVINPPKILYVLNQQRFDRKGEVIQAKFL
;
A
#
# COMPACT_ATOMS: atom_id res chain seq x y z
N MET A 1 -9.02 -24.72 -7.09
CA MET A 1 -8.24 -23.47 -6.89
C MET A 1 -9.26 -22.33 -6.85
N LEU A 2 -9.68 -21.94 -5.68
CA LEU A 2 -10.57 -20.77 -5.50
C LEU A 2 -9.66 -19.55 -5.51
N GLU A 3 -9.68 -18.78 -6.60
CA GLU A 3 -9.19 -17.41 -6.60
C GLU A 3 -9.96 -16.66 -5.51
N LEU A 4 -9.29 -16.35 -4.41
CA LEU A 4 -9.78 -15.38 -3.46
C LEU A 4 -9.79 -14.04 -4.20
N ALA A 5 -10.97 -13.64 -4.68
CA ALA A 5 -11.20 -12.35 -5.27
C ALA A 5 -10.69 -11.29 -4.27
N GLU A 6 -9.72 -10.49 -4.69
CA GLU A 6 -9.30 -9.30 -3.93
C GLU A 6 -10.56 -8.53 -3.54
N ALA A 7 -10.72 -8.25 -2.26
CA ALA A 7 -11.86 -7.50 -1.77
C ALA A 7 -11.78 -6.08 -2.35
N LYS A 8 -12.40 -5.89 -3.51
CA LYS A 8 -12.49 -4.58 -4.17
C LYS A 8 -13.33 -3.68 -3.30
N LEU A 9 -12.85 -2.46 -3.10
CA LEU A 9 -13.59 -1.45 -2.39
C LEU A 9 -14.91 -1.15 -3.11
N ASN A 10 -16.03 -1.34 -2.42
CA ASN A 10 -17.34 -1.06 -2.97
C ASN A 10 -17.65 0.43 -2.85
N VAL A 11 -17.89 1.07 -3.97
CA VAL A 11 -18.18 2.49 -4.06
C VAL A 11 -19.54 2.71 -4.72
N VAL A 12 -20.27 3.67 -4.18
CA VAL A 12 -21.50 4.22 -4.76
C VAL A 12 -21.24 5.66 -5.16
N THR A 13 -21.65 6.06 -6.34
CA THR A 13 -21.62 7.47 -6.78
C THR A 13 -23.00 8.10 -6.66
N ALA A 14 -23.06 9.31 -6.11
CA ALA A 14 -24.25 10.15 -5.94
C ALA A 14 -23.91 11.60 -6.35
N ILE A 15 -23.67 11.79 -7.65
CA ILE A 15 -23.13 13.01 -8.23
C ILE A 15 -24.14 13.55 -9.23
N SER A 16 -24.51 14.84 -9.11
CA SER A 16 -25.53 15.44 -9.96
C SER A 16 -25.05 15.79 -11.37
N ASN A 17 -23.76 16.05 -11.52
CA ASN A 17 -23.17 16.41 -12.81
C ASN A 17 -22.59 15.15 -13.48
N ASN A 18 -23.02 14.86 -14.71
CA ASN A 18 -22.60 13.68 -15.46
C ASN A 18 -21.10 13.70 -15.81
N ASP A 19 -20.53 14.86 -16.15
CA ASP A 19 -19.12 14.99 -16.51
C ASP A 19 -18.22 14.73 -15.29
N ASP A 20 -18.62 15.24 -14.12
CA ASP A 20 -17.93 14.98 -12.86
C ASP A 20 -18.05 13.51 -12.45
N GLU A 21 -19.24 12.90 -12.66
CA GLU A 21 -19.44 11.47 -12.37
C GLU A 21 -18.57 10.59 -13.25
N GLU A 22 -18.50 10.88 -14.56
CA GLU A 22 -17.66 10.12 -15.48
C GLU A 22 -16.17 10.23 -15.11
N ALA A 23 -15.71 11.43 -14.77
CA ALA A 23 -14.33 11.68 -14.33
C ALA A 23 -14.00 10.91 -13.03
N VAL A 24 -14.94 10.89 -12.07
CA VAL A 24 -14.83 10.13 -10.81
C VAL A 24 -14.84 8.64 -11.08
N ALA A 25 -15.76 8.14 -11.90
CA ALA A 25 -15.87 6.73 -12.25
C ALA A 25 -14.58 6.22 -12.90
N HIS A 26 -14.03 6.98 -13.86
CA HIS A 26 -12.76 6.65 -14.50
C HIS A 26 -11.60 6.59 -13.49
N LEU A 27 -11.54 7.54 -12.56
CA LEU A 27 -10.54 7.56 -11.49
C LEU A 27 -10.67 6.35 -10.58
N LEU A 28 -11.89 6.01 -10.14
CA LEU A 28 -12.17 4.86 -9.27
C LEU A 28 -11.78 3.54 -9.94
N HIS A 29 -12.12 3.36 -11.20
CA HIS A 29 -11.70 2.18 -11.96
C HIS A 29 -10.18 2.07 -12.06
N SER A 30 -9.48 3.20 -12.29
CA SER A 30 -8.01 3.21 -12.34
C SER A 30 -7.36 2.82 -11.02
N GLN A 31 -8.08 2.95 -9.90
CA GLN A 31 -7.65 2.56 -8.55
C GLN A 31 -8.14 1.16 -8.14
N GLY A 32 -8.77 0.42 -9.03
CA GLY A 32 -9.29 -0.91 -8.74
C GLY A 32 -10.54 -0.94 -7.86
N CYS A 33 -11.21 0.20 -7.66
CA CYS A 33 -12.47 0.26 -6.93
C CYS A 33 -13.61 -0.37 -7.76
N ASN A 34 -14.57 -0.96 -7.06
CA ASN A 34 -15.77 -1.53 -7.65
C ASN A 34 -16.95 -0.56 -7.48
N ILE A 35 -17.40 0.07 -8.57
CA ILE A 35 -18.60 0.91 -8.53
C ILE A 35 -19.81 -0.02 -8.60
N ILE A 36 -20.44 -0.25 -7.44
CA ILE A 36 -21.56 -1.19 -7.31
C ILE A 36 -22.91 -0.55 -7.62
N PHE A 37 -23.01 0.77 -7.50
CA PHE A 37 -24.24 1.49 -7.78
C PHE A 37 -23.95 2.95 -8.15
N ARG A 38 -24.79 3.51 -9.05
CA ARG A 38 -24.81 4.93 -9.42
C ARG A 38 -26.19 5.47 -9.10
N ALA A 39 -26.28 6.31 -8.09
CA ALA A 39 -27.54 6.85 -7.64
C ALA A 39 -27.99 8.01 -8.54
N LEU A 40 -29.20 7.93 -9.09
CA LEU A 40 -29.78 8.98 -9.90
C LEU A 40 -30.58 9.99 -9.06
N ASN A 41 -31.02 9.60 -7.88
CA ASN A 41 -31.73 10.43 -6.93
C ASN A 41 -31.59 9.87 -5.51
N LEU A 42 -32.00 10.68 -4.50
CA LEU A 42 -31.89 10.35 -3.09
C LEU A 42 -32.69 9.09 -2.72
N GLN A 43 -33.89 8.94 -3.29
CA GLN A 43 -34.76 7.79 -2.99
C GLN A 43 -34.07 6.47 -3.36
N LEU A 44 -33.53 6.39 -4.58
CA LEU A 44 -32.80 5.19 -5.05
C LEU A 44 -31.56 4.90 -4.21
N LEU A 45 -30.84 5.95 -3.78
CA LEU A 45 -29.71 5.79 -2.88
C LEU A 45 -30.14 5.18 -1.54
N THR A 46 -31.20 5.73 -0.94
CA THR A 46 -31.74 5.24 0.35
C THR A 46 -32.19 3.79 0.25
N GLU A 47 -32.94 3.46 -0.82
CA GLU A 47 -33.40 2.08 -1.07
C GLU A 47 -32.21 1.13 -1.27
N PHE A 48 -31.17 1.56 -1.99
CA PHE A 48 -29.98 0.74 -2.19
C PHE A 48 -29.25 0.50 -0.86
N LEU A 49 -28.94 1.54 -0.09
CA LEU A 49 -28.25 1.41 1.19
C LEU A 49 -29.02 0.60 2.23
N SER A 50 -30.36 0.65 2.22
CA SER A 50 -31.20 -0.14 3.14
C SER A 50 -31.22 -1.64 2.82
N ARG A 51 -30.91 -2.03 1.59
CA ARG A 51 -30.94 -3.45 1.15
C ARG A 51 -29.62 -4.18 1.36
N TYR A 52 -28.52 -3.45 1.43
CA TYR A 52 -27.18 -4.05 1.46
C TYR A 52 -26.45 -3.67 2.75
N ASP A 53 -26.20 -4.63 3.61
CA ASP A 53 -25.35 -4.48 4.80
C ASP A 53 -23.89 -4.78 4.44
N LEU A 54 -23.32 -3.91 3.62
CA LEU A 54 -21.94 -3.98 3.15
C LEU A 54 -21.17 -2.74 3.58
N GLU A 55 -19.86 -2.85 3.74
CA GLU A 55 -19.02 -1.66 3.87
C GLU A 55 -18.96 -0.92 2.52
N ILE A 56 -19.62 0.24 2.47
CA ILE A 56 -19.80 1.02 1.24
C ILE A 56 -19.23 2.43 1.46
N ILE A 57 -18.55 2.95 0.44
CA ILE A 57 -18.19 4.36 0.37
C ILE A 57 -19.10 5.07 -0.62
N VAL A 58 -19.81 6.08 -0.15
CA VAL A 58 -20.65 6.94 -1.00
C VAL A 58 -19.86 8.21 -1.33
N ILE A 59 -19.58 8.44 -2.62
CA ILE A 59 -19.00 9.68 -3.11
C ILE A 59 -20.15 10.54 -3.65
N TYR A 60 -20.31 11.73 -3.10
CA TYR A 60 -21.45 12.57 -3.40
C TYR A 60 -21.08 14.02 -3.69
N SER A 61 -21.91 14.71 -4.48
CA SER A 61 -21.85 16.16 -4.65
C SER A 61 -22.81 16.86 -3.68
N LYS A 62 -22.49 18.11 -3.29
CA LYS A 62 -23.35 18.92 -2.39
C LYS A 62 -24.76 19.13 -2.93
N GLU A 63 -24.89 19.20 -4.26
CA GLU A 63 -26.17 19.37 -4.95
C GLU A 63 -27.03 18.09 -4.86
N PHE A 64 -26.40 16.93 -4.65
CA PHE A 64 -27.08 15.65 -4.54
C PHE A 64 -27.48 15.33 -3.09
N LEU A 65 -26.56 15.49 -2.14
CA LEU A 65 -26.77 15.20 -0.71
C LEU A 65 -26.46 16.43 0.14
N THR A 66 -27.40 16.76 1.02
CA THR A 66 -27.21 17.74 2.11
C THR A 66 -26.75 17.05 3.38
N THR A 67 -26.22 17.81 4.34
CA THR A 67 -25.78 17.28 5.65
C THR A 67 -26.92 16.55 6.38
N SER A 68 -28.15 17.06 6.33
CA SER A 68 -29.31 16.41 6.93
C SER A 68 -29.64 15.06 6.30
N HIS A 69 -29.52 14.93 4.98
CA HIS A 69 -29.71 13.63 4.31
C HIS A 69 -28.66 12.61 4.73
N ILE A 70 -27.41 13.04 4.95
CA ILE A 70 -26.31 12.16 5.38
C ILE A 70 -26.57 11.66 6.81
N GLU A 71 -27.01 12.54 7.71
CA GLU A 71 -27.37 12.16 9.09
C GLU A 71 -28.47 11.11 9.12
N GLU A 72 -29.52 11.27 8.32
CA GLU A 72 -30.59 10.26 8.20
C GLU A 72 -30.10 8.92 7.63
N LEU A 73 -29.21 8.95 6.62
CA LEU A 73 -28.67 7.75 6.02
C LEU A 73 -27.70 7.02 6.98
N LEU A 74 -26.95 7.75 7.80
CA LEU A 74 -26.04 7.16 8.82
C LEU A 74 -26.81 6.45 9.94
N ILE A 75 -28.00 6.89 10.29
CA ILE A 75 -28.87 6.21 11.28
C ILE A 75 -29.25 4.81 10.78
N ASN A 76 -29.47 4.68 9.47
CA ASN A 76 -29.94 3.43 8.86
C ASN A 76 -28.81 2.52 8.35
N SER A 77 -27.57 3.03 8.24
CA SER A 77 -26.42 2.28 7.70
C SER A 77 -25.14 2.71 8.39
N SER A 78 -24.81 2.09 9.51
CA SER A 78 -23.62 2.42 10.34
C SER A 78 -22.28 2.07 9.67
N SER A 79 -22.27 1.19 8.65
CA SER A 79 -21.08 0.76 7.92
C SER A 79 -20.78 1.62 6.68
N THR A 80 -21.65 2.58 6.34
CA THR A 80 -21.48 3.46 5.19
C THR A 80 -20.65 4.68 5.53
N LYS A 81 -19.68 5.00 4.67
CA LYS A 81 -18.83 6.19 4.78
C LYS A 81 -19.12 7.15 3.63
N PHE A 82 -19.16 8.44 3.92
CA PHE A 82 -19.49 9.48 2.95
C PHE A 82 -18.26 10.35 2.63
N ILE A 83 -18.02 10.58 1.35
CA ILE A 83 -16.97 11.49 0.84
C ILE A 83 -17.60 12.55 -0.02
N GLU A 84 -17.47 13.81 0.38
CA GLU A 84 -17.93 14.95 -0.38
C GLU A 84 -16.98 15.26 -1.54
N LEU A 85 -17.54 15.41 -2.73
CA LEU A 85 -16.81 15.84 -3.91
C LEU A 85 -16.80 17.37 -3.96
N SER A 86 -15.61 17.96 -3.89
CA SER A 86 -15.46 19.41 -4.12
C SER A 86 -15.72 19.77 -5.59
N PRO A 87 -16.30 20.93 -5.90
CA PRO A 87 -16.51 21.40 -7.27
C PRO A 87 -15.21 21.40 -8.08
N GLY A 88 -15.26 20.83 -9.28
CA GLY A 88 -14.08 20.64 -10.14
C GLY A 88 -13.18 19.54 -9.59
N VAL A 89 -13.40 18.31 -10.05
CA VAL A 89 -12.79 17.07 -9.53
C VAL A 89 -11.31 17.22 -9.24
N ASN A 90 -10.94 17.52 -8.00
CA ASN A 90 -9.55 17.46 -7.57
C ASN A 90 -9.17 15.99 -7.31
N LYS A 91 -8.56 15.36 -8.32
CA LYS A 91 -8.15 13.96 -8.29
C LYS A 91 -7.28 13.62 -7.06
N GLN A 92 -6.37 14.52 -6.68
CA GLN A 92 -5.48 14.29 -5.52
C GLN A 92 -6.26 14.35 -4.20
N PHE A 93 -7.19 15.26 -4.07
CA PHE A 93 -8.04 15.38 -2.90
C PHE A 93 -8.93 14.13 -2.73
N LEU A 94 -9.62 13.71 -3.80
CA LEU A 94 -10.47 12.52 -3.77
C LEU A 94 -9.66 11.26 -3.45
N LEU A 95 -8.48 11.09 -4.04
CA LEU A 95 -7.58 9.97 -3.71
C LEU A 95 -7.11 10.02 -2.25
N GLY A 96 -6.83 11.20 -1.72
CA GLY A 96 -6.48 11.40 -0.31
C GLY A 96 -7.63 11.02 0.62
N GLN A 97 -8.85 11.44 0.32
CA GLN A 97 -10.05 11.09 1.09
C GLN A 97 -10.36 9.57 1.00
N LEU A 98 -10.31 8.99 -0.20
CA LEU A 98 -10.44 7.56 -0.39
C LEU A 98 -9.39 6.80 0.42
N ALA A 99 -8.15 7.23 0.43
CA ALA A 99 -7.09 6.62 1.21
C ALA A 99 -7.34 6.69 2.73
N GLN A 100 -7.95 7.77 3.22
CA GLN A 100 -8.30 7.92 4.63
C GLN A 100 -9.49 7.05 5.04
N VAL A 101 -10.56 7.09 4.22
CA VAL A 101 -11.83 6.41 4.53
C VAL A 101 -11.73 4.91 4.32
N SER A 102 -11.00 4.50 3.35
CA SER A 102 -10.87 3.09 2.99
C SER A 102 -9.60 2.44 3.51
N ARG A 103 -8.86 3.10 4.41
CA ARG A 103 -7.92 2.36 5.24
C ARG A 103 -8.73 1.30 5.98
N PRO A 104 -8.61 0.02 5.63
CA PRO A 104 -9.18 -0.98 6.50
C PRO A 104 -8.57 -0.75 7.90
N PRO A 105 -9.33 -0.95 8.99
CA PRO A 105 -8.78 -0.90 10.34
C PRO A 105 -7.57 -1.83 10.53
N LEU A 106 -7.29 -2.73 9.60
CA LEU A 106 -6.13 -3.59 9.47
C LEU A 106 -4.77 -2.86 9.55
N ILE A 107 -4.66 -1.61 9.10
CA ILE A 107 -3.39 -0.87 9.23
C ILE A 107 -3.10 -0.49 10.69
N HIS A 108 -4.14 -0.38 11.53
CA HIS A 108 -3.94 -0.15 12.96
C HIS A 108 -3.70 -1.45 13.76
N GLN A 109 -3.94 -2.61 13.19
CA GLN A 109 -3.76 -3.90 13.85
C GLN A 109 -2.40 -4.55 13.59
N LEU A 110 -1.70 -4.19 12.51
CA LEU A 110 -0.34 -4.67 12.29
C LEU A 110 0.62 -4.03 13.30
N ALA A 111 0.72 -4.68 14.44
CA ALA A 111 1.77 -4.36 15.40
C ALA A 111 3.14 -4.68 14.79
N ARG A 112 4.16 -3.89 15.17
CA ARG A 112 5.53 -4.23 14.78
C ARG A 112 5.93 -5.57 15.33
N VAL A 113 6.41 -6.43 14.44
CA VAL A 113 6.88 -7.77 14.77
C VAL A 113 8.38 -7.69 15.08
N ASN A 114 8.76 -8.04 16.29
CA ASN A 114 10.11 -7.82 16.82
C ASN A 114 11.23 -8.57 16.08
N ASN A 115 10.91 -9.69 15.45
CA ASN A 115 11.82 -10.57 14.73
C ASN A 115 11.75 -10.40 13.21
N LEU A 116 11.11 -9.31 12.72
CA LEU A 116 10.86 -9.09 11.29
C LEU A 116 11.76 -8.00 10.73
N THR A 117 12.47 -8.34 9.66
CA THR A 117 13.25 -7.43 8.83
C THR A 117 12.69 -7.39 7.41
N ALA A 118 12.32 -6.21 6.91
CA ALA A 118 11.85 -6.07 5.54
C ALA A 118 12.94 -5.47 4.63
N MET A 119 13.10 -6.11 3.46
CA MET A 119 14.07 -5.70 2.44
C MET A 119 13.40 -4.85 1.39
N PHE A 120 13.81 -3.60 1.30
CA PHE A 120 13.39 -2.66 0.27
C PHE A 120 14.57 -2.30 -0.63
N GLY A 121 14.31 -1.74 -1.78
CA GLY A 121 15.35 -1.16 -2.60
C GLY A 121 14.86 -0.04 -3.50
N SER A 122 15.80 0.72 -4.05
CA SER A 122 15.48 1.72 -5.05
C SER A 122 15.09 1.07 -6.38
N LEU A 123 14.42 1.84 -7.24
CA LEU A 123 14.11 1.39 -8.60
C LEU A 123 15.40 0.98 -9.32
N ALA A 124 15.34 -0.12 -10.07
CA ALA A 124 16.47 -0.70 -10.78
C ALA A 124 17.69 -1.01 -9.89
N SER A 125 17.48 -1.19 -8.59
CA SER A 125 18.52 -1.71 -7.70
C SER A 125 18.52 -3.23 -7.76
N PRO A 126 19.47 -3.86 -8.46
CA PRO A 126 19.54 -5.30 -8.51
C PRO A 126 19.97 -5.87 -7.16
N GLY A 127 19.57 -7.10 -6.88
CA GLY A 127 20.05 -7.86 -5.74
C GLY A 127 19.25 -7.73 -4.45
N ILE A 128 18.09 -7.06 -4.44
CA ILE A 128 17.22 -6.99 -3.24
C ILE A 128 16.90 -8.42 -2.77
N SER A 129 16.32 -9.24 -3.63
CA SER A 129 15.98 -10.64 -3.32
C SER A 129 17.21 -11.49 -3.00
N THR A 130 18.34 -11.23 -3.65
CA THR A 130 19.61 -11.93 -3.38
C THR A 130 20.09 -11.63 -1.95
N ILE A 131 20.10 -10.36 -1.55
CA ILE A 131 20.50 -9.96 -0.21
C ILE A 131 19.48 -10.49 0.83
N ALA A 132 18.18 -10.45 0.52
CA ALA A 132 17.15 -11.04 1.38
C ALA A 132 17.40 -12.53 1.64
N ASN A 133 17.69 -13.29 0.58
CA ASN A 133 18.03 -14.71 0.70
C ASN A 133 19.28 -14.96 1.55
N HIS A 134 20.36 -14.23 1.30
CA HIS A 134 21.59 -14.37 2.10
C HIS A 134 21.39 -13.98 3.57
N LEU A 135 20.62 -12.92 3.84
CA LEU A 135 20.26 -12.52 5.19
C LEU A 135 19.48 -13.62 5.90
N ALA A 136 18.47 -14.19 5.22
CA ALA A 136 17.64 -15.23 5.78
C ALA A 136 18.46 -16.47 6.14
N VAL A 137 19.39 -16.89 5.26
CA VAL A 137 20.31 -18.01 5.57
C VAL A 137 21.19 -17.67 6.77
N ALA A 138 21.79 -16.48 6.78
CA ALA A 138 22.71 -16.07 7.85
C ALA A 138 22.01 -15.96 9.22
N THR A 139 20.72 -15.68 9.24
CA THR A 139 19.92 -15.51 10.46
C THR A 139 18.99 -16.69 10.75
N SER A 140 19.04 -17.75 9.93
CA SER A 140 18.08 -18.89 9.98
C SER A 140 16.62 -18.43 9.92
N ALA A 141 16.36 -17.37 9.17
CA ALA A 141 15.03 -16.78 9.04
C ALA A 141 14.22 -17.42 7.89
N ARG A 142 12.90 -17.37 8.02
CA ARG A 142 11.97 -17.63 6.89
C ARG A 142 11.93 -16.42 5.97
N ILE A 143 11.77 -16.67 4.67
CA ILE A 143 11.56 -15.61 3.70
C ILE A 143 10.08 -15.56 3.35
N ILE A 144 9.52 -14.36 3.35
CA ILE A 144 8.18 -14.09 2.83
C ILE A 144 8.31 -13.19 1.62
N ALA A 145 7.68 -13.59 0.51
CA ALA A 145 7.75 -12.88 -0.75
C ALA A 145 6.36 -12.75 -1.39
N PRO A 146 6.10 -11.69 -2.19
CA PRO A 146 4.82 -11.51 -2.85
C PRO A 146 4.65 -12.46 -4.04
N THR A 147 3.39 -12.86 -4.31
CA THR A 147 3.04 -13.81 -5.38
C THR A 147 3.46 -13.40 -6.79
N HIS A 148 3.68 -12.10 -7.02
CA HIS A 148 4.12 -11.61 -8.33
C HIS A 148 5.66 -11.60 -8.51
N HIS A 149 6.41 -11.99 -7.49
CA HIS A 149 7.85 -12.18 -7.58
C HIS A 149 8.16 -13.63 -7.96
N ASN A 150 8.78 -13.82 -9.12
CA ASN A 150 9.37 -15.10 -9.50
C ASN A 150 10.69 -15.30 -8.71
N LEU A 151 10.57 -15.52 -7.41
CA LEU A 151 11.72 -15.90 -6.60
C LEU A 151 12.17 -17.30 -7.02
N ARG A 152 13.33 -17.37 -7.65
CA ARG A 152 14.07 -18.65 -7.66
C ARG A 152 14.75 -18.75 -6.30
N PRO A 153 14.44 -19.79 -5.50
CA PRO A 153 15.14 -20.02 -4.26
C PRO A 153 16.63 -20.20 -4.58
N LEU A 154 17.43 -19.20 -4.19
CA LEU A 154 18.89 -19.23 -4.36
C LEU A 154 19.56 -20.08 -3.27
N THR A 155 18.80 -20.50 -2.26
CA THR A 155 19.32 -21.08 -1.03
C THR A 155 18.34 -22.11 -0.46
N THR A 156 18.78 -22.80 0.60
CA THR A 156 17.97 -23.74 1.39
C THR A 156 16.97 -23.05 2.35
N ALA A 157 16.84 -21.74 2.31
CA ALA A 157 15.88 -21.02 3.14
C ALA A 157 14.43 -21.40 2.77
N GLN A 158 13.58 -21.54 3.77
CA GLN A 158 12.16 -21.74 3.56
C GLN A 158 11.53 -20.44 3.02
N VAL A 159 10.89 -20.54 1.87
CA VAL A 159 10.27 -19.39 1.19
C VAL A 159 8.76 -19.57 1.15
N ASP A 160 8.04 -18.63 1.74
CA ASP A 160 6.58 -18.54 1.66
C ASP A 160 6.19 -17.45 0.65
N VAL A 161 5.47 -17.85 -0.40
CA VAL A 161 4.98 -16.92 -1.42
C VAL A 161 3.51 -16.63 -1.17
N ILE A 162 3.18 -15.42 -0.78
CA ILE A 162 1.83 -15.04 -0.32
C ILE A 162 1.34 -13.73 -0.94
N GLY A 163 0.04 -13.52 -0.92
CA GLY A 163 -0.58 -12.22 -1.22
C GLY A 163 -0.51 -11.25 -0.04
N ALA A 164 -0.61 -9.95 -0.30
CA ALA A 164 -0.58 -8.91 0.74
C ALA A 164 -1.62 -9.14 1.84
N VAL A 165 -2.82 -9.57 1.48
CA VAL A 165 -3.93 -9.82 2.42
C VAL A 165 -3.62 -10.95 3.43
N GLN A 166 -2.70 -11.85 3.08
CA GLN A 166 -2.35 -13.01 3.91
C GLN A 166 -1.20 -12.71 4.88
N LEU A 167 -0.53 -11.56 4.76
CA LEU A 167 0.68 -11.26 5.50
C LEU A 167 0.47 -11.29 7.02
N ASP A 168 -0.59 -10.68 7.52
CA ASP A 168 -0.89 -10.62 8.96
C ASP A 168 -1.09 -12.03 9.55
N LYS A 169 -1.90 -12.85 8.87
CA LYS A 169 -2.11 -14.25 9.27
C LYS A 169 -0.82 -15.04 9.26
N THR A 170 -0.03 -14.92 8.19
CA THR A 170 1.24 -15.65 8.06
C THR A 170 2.23 -15.25 9.16
N LEU A 171 2.31 -13.95 9.50
CA LEU A 171 3.17 -13.47 10.58
C LEU A 171 2.72 -13.99 11.94
N SER A 172 1.42 -14.08 12.18
CA SER A 172 0.84 -14.64 13.40
C SER A 172 1.15 -16.14 13.54
N ASP A 173 1.11 -16.89 12.43
CA ASP A 173 1.37 -18.33 12.40
C ASP A 173 2.87 -18.66 12.61
N ILE A 174 3.78 -17.75 12.21
CA ILE A 174 5.24 -17.92 12.38
C ILE A 174 5.68 -17.67 13.84
N GLY A 175 4.97 -16.82 14.56
CA GLY A 175 5.25 -16.54 15.97
C GLY A 175 6.57 -15.77 16.18
N SER A 176 7.52 -16.34 16.95
CA SER A 176 8.77 -15.68 17.34
C SER A 176 9.97 -15.96 16.43
N ASP A 177 9.81 -16.78 15.40
CA ASP A 177 10.91 -17.12 14.50
C ASP A 177 11.35 -15.90 13.68
N PRO A 178 12.66 -15.79 13.35
CA PRO A 178 13.14 -14.70 12.51
C PRO A 178 12.51 -14.72 11.13
N VAL A 179 12.10 -13.55 10.64
CA VAL A 179 11.44 -13.37 9.34
C VAL A 179 12.13 -12.30 8.52
N VAL A 180 12.37 -12.60 7.27
CA VAL A 180 12.80 -11.64 6.24
C VAL A 180 11.70 -11.49 5.20
N ILE A 181 11.16 -10.30 5.02
CA ILE A 181 10.24 -10.00 3.92
C ILE A 181 11.04 -9.44 2.75
N ASP A 182 10.93 -10.08 1.59
CA ASP A 182 11.36 -9.47 0.32
C ASP A 182 10.26 -8.52 -0.16
N ALA A 183 10.32 -7.27 0.28
CA ALA A 183 9.33 -6.28 -0.06
C ALA A 183 9.48 -5.79 -1.51
N GLY A 184 10.70 -5.80 -2.06
CA GLY A 184 10.97 -5.38 -3.42
C GLY A 184 11.28 -3.88 -3.58
N ALA A 185 11.15 -3.37 -4.81
CA ALA A 185 11.48 -1.99 -5.11
C ALA A 185 10.40 -1.00 -4.64
N CYS A 186 10.83 0.04 -3.94
CA CYS A 186 10.00 1.16 -3.50
C CYS A 186 10.38 2.42 -4.29
N ILE A 187 9.49 2.88 -5.17
CA ILE A 187 9.75 4.04 -6.05
C ILE A 187 9.45 5.35 -5.32
N ASN A 188 8.30 5.42 -4.67
CA ASN A 188 7.83 6.63 -3.98
C ASN A 188 7.02 6.19 -2.77
N LEU A 189 7.56 6.45 -1.59
CA LEU A 189 6.96 5.96 -0.34
C LEU A 189 5.61 6.62 -0.04
N THR A 190 5.49 7.91 -0.28
CA THR A 190 4.23 8.64 -0.08
C THR A 190 3.11 8.08 -0.95
N LYS A 191 3.43 7.78 -2.23
CA LYS A 191 2.47 7.20 -3.16
C LYS A 191 2.06 5.78 -2.74
N ILE A 192 3.02 4.96 -2.31
CA ILE A 192 2.77 3.60 -1.85
C ILE A 192 1.85 3.57 -0.63
N LEU A 193 2.04 4.50 0.31
CA LEU A 193 1.19 4.59 1.50
C LEU A 193 -0.24 5.05 1.21
N SER A 194 -0.48 5.64 0.04
CA SER A 194 -1.81 6.10 -0.41
C SER A 194 -2.45 5.21 -1.48
N ASP A 195 -1.68 4.33 -2.12
CA ASP A 195 -2.13 3.43 -3.20
C ASP A 195 -2.68 2.12 -2.62
N ARG A 196 -3.70 1.55 -3.28
CA ARG A 196 -4.42 0.34 -2.83
C ARG A 196 -4.16 -0.88 -3.70
N ARG A 197 -3.40 -0.73 -4.76
CA ARG A 197 -3.03 -1.88 -5.57
C ARG A 197 -2.28 -2.90 -4.71
N ALA A 198 -2.44 -4.17 -5.01
CA ALA A 198 -1.85 -5.27 -4.23
C ALA A 198 -0.33 -5.09 -3.99
N SER A 199 0.39 -4.58 -4.99
CA SER A 199 1.82 -4.29 -4.87
C SER A 199 2.13 -3.16 -3.87
N ALA A 200 1.31 -2.10 -3.84
CA ALA A 200 1.48 -1.00 -2.90
C ALA A 200 1.05 -1.40 -1.49
N LEU A 201 -0.02 -2.18 -1.38
CA LEU A 201 -0.47 -2.76 -0.11
C LEU A 201 0.63 -3.66 0.48
N TRP A 202 1.26 -4.51 -0.33
CA TRP A 202 2.40 -5.33 0.08
C TRP A 202 3.53 -4.49 0.68
N LEU A 203 3.97 -3.45 -0.04
CA LEU A 203 5.05 -2.57 0.41
C LEU A 203 4.68 -1.81 1.69
N SER A 204 3.46 -1.27 1.78
CA SER A 204 3.00 -0.51 2.94
C SER A 204 2.88 -1.40 4.18
N GLN A 205 2.31 -2.58 4.07
CA GLN A 205 2.21 -3.54 5.17
C GLN A 205 3.59 -4.03 5.61
N SER A 206 4.48 -4.35 4.68
CA SER A 206 5.87 -4.74 4.98
C SER A 206 6.60 -3.66 5.76
N LEU A 207 6.38 -2.37 5.42
CA LEU A 207 6.95 -1.24 6.15
C LEU A 207 6.40 -1.12 7.57
N ILE A 208 5.08 -1.28 7.73
CA ILE A 208 4.38 -1.07 9.01
C ILE A 208 4.73 -2.17 10.01
N CYS A 209 4.72 -3.43 9.59
CA CYS A 209 4.96 -4.56 10.48
C CYS A 209 6.46 -4.82 10.78
N ALA A 210 7.38 -4.32 9.96
CA ALA A 210 8.80 -4.54 10.17
C ALA A 210 9.36 -3.78 11.39
N LYS A 211 10.13 -4.45 12.25
CA LYS A 211 10.95 -3.79 13.28
C LYS A 211 12.10 -3.03 12.68
N SER A 212 12.72 -3.61 11.67
CA SER A 212 13.82 -3.02 10.92
C SER A 212 13.61 -3.16 9.43
N ILE A 213 14.12 -2.20 8.67
CA ILE A 213 14.18 -2.30 7.22
C ILE A 213 15.62 -2.17 6.75
N ILE A 214 15.92 -2.87 5.67
CA ILE A 214 17.17 -2.71 4.94
C ILE A 214 16.79 -2.15 3.57
N TYR A 215 17.32 -0.97 3.26
CA TYR A 215 17.07 -0.29 2.00
C TYR A 215 18.29 -0.42 1.09
N VAL A 216 18.14 -1.18 0.01
CA VAL A 216 19.21 -1.47 -0.95
C VAL A 216 19.20 -0.42 -2.05
N VAL A 217 20.34 0.21 -2.29
CA VAL A 217 20.48 1.25 -3.28
C VAL A 217 21.66 0.91 -4.22
N LYS A 218 21.50 1.19 -5.51
CA LYS A 218 22.59 1.03 -6.47
C LYS A 218 23.60 2.15 -6.35
N ALA A 219 24.89 1.82 -6.38
CA ALA A 219 26.00 2.77 -6.33
C ALA A 219 26.16 3.56 -7.65
N ASN A 220 25.23 4.48 -7.92
CA ASN A 220 25.29 5.40 -9.06
C ASN A 220 24.48 6.68 -8.76
N ASP A 221 24.55 7.67 -9.66
CA ASP A 221 23.89 8.97 -9.48
C ASP A 221 22.36 8.84 -9.36
N ASN A 222 21.71 7.94 -10.11
CA ASN A 222 20.28 7.68 -9.98
C ASN A 222 19.93 7.08 -8.61
N GLY A 223 20.76 6.17 -8.09
CA GLY A 223 20.58 5.61 -6.76
C GLY A 223 20.64 6.68 -5.67
N MET A 224 21.47 7.69 -5.83
CA MET A 224 21.55 8.83 -4.93
C MET A 224 20.26 9.66 -4.93
N ILE A 225 19.67 9.91 -6.10
CA ILE A 225 18.39 10.62 -6.24
C ILE A 225 17.28 9.82 -5.54
N TYR A 226 17.13 8.54 -5.85
CA TYR A 226 16.12 7.68 -5.23
C TYR A 226 16.28 7.56 -3.72
N LEU A 227 17.53 7.50 -3.22
CA LEU A 227 17.78 7.47 -1.78
C LEU A 227 17.35 8.79 -1.12
N SER A 228 17.66 9.93 -1.72
CA SER A 228 17.28 11.24 -1.20
C SER A 228 15.77 11.41 -1.12
N GLU A 229 15.04 10.99 -2.15
CA GLU A 229 13.58 11.01 -2.19
C GLU A 229 13.01 10.08 -1.12
N PHE A 230 13.51 8.85 -1.03
CA PHE A 230 13.06 7.88 -0.03
C PHE A 230 13.29 8.39 1.40
N VAL A 231 14.46 8.93 1.71
CA VAL A 231 14.81 9.49 3.04
C VAL A 231 13.89 10.67 3.38
N SER A 232 13.62 11.55 2.41
CA SER A 232 12.69 12.68 2.60
C SER A 232 11.29 12.22 2.96
N ASP A 233 10.79 11.19 2.30
CA ASP A 233 9.46 10.63 2.58
C ASP A 233 9.44 9.81 3.87
N PHE A 234 10.50 9.04 4.13
CA PHE A 234 10.62 8.20 5.32
C PHE A 234 10.60 9.02 6.62
N LYS A 235 11.17 10.24 6.61
CA LYS A 235 11.10 11.17 7.73
C LYS A 235 9.67 11.60 8.11
N LYS A 236 8.72 11.47 7.17
CA LYS A 236 7.29 11.80 7.37
C LYS A 236 6.50 10.62 7.95
N VAL A 237 7.09 9.43 8.00
CA VAL A 237 6.42 8.22 8.52
C VAL A 237 6.29 8.34 10.04
N ILE A 238 5.07 8.16 10.54
CA ILE A 238 4.80 8.15 11.97
C ILE A 238 5.34 6.86 12.57
N ASN A 239 6.16 6.96 13.61
CA ASN A 239 6.79 5.82 14.27
C ASN A 239 7.54 4.90 13.28
N PRO A 240 8.60 5.39 12.58
CA PRO A 240 9.29 4.63 11.55
C PRO A 240 10.05 3.43 12.14
N PRO A 241 10.21 2.33 11.38
CA PRO A 241 11.10 1.24 11.75
C PRO A 241 12.57 1.71 11.79
N LYS A 242 13.42 0.92 12.41
CA LYS A 242 14.88 1.13 12.26
C LYS A 242 15.26 0.90 10.81
N ILE A 243 16.14 1.74 10.26
CA ILE A 243 16.58 1.62 8.87
C ILE A 243 18.10 1.43 8.77
N LEU A 244 18.50 0.52 7.89
CA LEU A 244 19.87 0.30 7.46
C LEU A 244 19.95 0.47 5.94
N TYR A 245 20.90 1.26 5.46
CA TYR A 245 21.13 1.46 4.03
C TYR A 245 22.25 0.55 3.55
N VAL A 246 22.04 -0.11 2.41
CA VAL A 246 23.03 -0.97 1.76
C VAL A 246 23.33 -0.44 0.36
N LEU A 247 24.57 -0.03 0.15
CA LEU A 247 25.07 0.36 -1.16
C LEU A 247 25.51 -0.86 -1.95
N ASN A 248 24.78 -1.20 -3.00
CA ASN A 248 25.02 -2.40 -3.81
C ASN A 248 25.66 -2.06 -5.15
N GLN A 249 26.36 -3.03 -5.75
CA GLN A 249 27.08 -2.88 -7.02
C GLN A 249 28.12 -1.73 -7.00
N GLN A 250 28.79 -1.56 -5.87
CA GLN A 250 29.86 -0.62 -5.72
C GLN A 250 31.06 -1.02 -6.60
N ARG A 251 31.66 -0.04 -7.26
CA ARG A 251 32.91 -0.21 -7.99
C ARG A 251 34.06 0.05 -7.04
N PHE A 252 35.13 -0.78 -7.15
CA PHE A 252 36.35 -0.64 -6.35
C PHE A 252 37.46 0.02 -7.14
N ASP A 253 37.09 1.05 -7.92
CA ASP A 253 38.02 1.91 -8.66
C ASP A 253 37.86 3.38 -8.24
N ARG A 254 38.74 4.27 -8.67
CA ARG A 254 38.69 5.70 -8.34
C ARG A 254 37.33 6.36 -8.65
N LYS A 255 36.62 5.90 -9.70
CA LYS A 255 35.28 6.41 -10.03
C LYS A 255 34.27 5.94 -9.02
N GLY A 256 34.37 4.69 -8.56
CA GLY A 256 33.52 4.13 -7.52
C GLY A 256 33.71 4.83 -6.17
N GLU A 257 34.93 5.18 -5.79
CA GLU A 257 35.23 5.97 -4.57
C GLU A 257 34.54 7.34 -4.59
N VAL A 258 34.58 8.04 -5.74
CA VAL A 258 33.93 9.34 -5.92
C VAL A 258 32.39 9.19 -5.78
N ILE A 259 31.81 8.12 -6.31
CA ILE A 259 30.39 7.86 -6.17
C ILE A 259 30.06 7.53 -4.71
N GLN A 260 30.83 6.66 -4.06
CA GLN A 260 30.64 6.29 -2.66
C GLN A 260 30.66 7.50 -1.73
N ALA A 261 31.59 8.44 -1.95
CA ALA A 261 31.69 9.66 -1.17
C ALA A 261 30.43 10.54 -1.21
N LYS A 262 29.59 10.40 -2.25
CA LYS A 262 28.29 11.10 -2.34
C LYS A 262 27.22 10.50 -1.43
N PHE A 263 27.39 9.25 -0.98
CA PHE A 263 26.43 8.55 -0.11
C PHE A 263 26.78 8.68 1.37
N LEU A 264 27.97 9.12 1.70
CA LEU A 264 28.46 9.36 3.06
C LEU A 264 28.21 10.81 3.49
#